data_49d765d1ad358c965836d13befd7df00
#
_entry.id   49d765d1ad358c965836d13befd7df00
#
_cell.length_a   1.000
_cell.length_b   1.000
_cell.length_c   1.000
_cell.angle_alpha   90.00
_cell.angle_beta   90.00
_cell.angle_gamma   90.00
#
_symmetry.space_group_name_H-M   'P 1'
#
loop_
_entity.id
_entity.type
_entity.pdbx_description
1 polymer ?
#
loop_
_entity_poly.entity_id
_entity_poly.type
_entity_poly.pdbx_seq_one_letter_code
_entity_poly.pdbx_strand_id
1 'polypeptide(L)'
;MAMSRNVVQKNTPAELGDYYIYSTGSIQNFTSRENITVGIYGPLNVNYEKVYVFENFERQKKDEPLRIEYTLSNTEKDGLGIVLPAGKVDIYTNSNKGGFEFIGSDNIGQVPKGESSKIQAGYASDITGKRKVINYDRQRKSEEAVIEVALNNSKSETASVKVVEHINGDWVIKDPSHDYIKEDASTIHFLIDVEPGKKEFITYTYRKEWN
;
A
#
# COMPACT_ATOMS: atom_id res chain seq x y z
N MET A 1 -18.33 -41.85 6.70
CA MET A 1 -17.50 -41.24 5.66
C MET A 1 -16.58 -40.21 6.34
N ALA A 2 -15.29 -40.51 6.48
CA ALA A 2 -14.35 -39.63 7.11
C ALA A 2 -13.88 -38.58 6.08
N MET A 3 -14.19 -37.30 6.32
CA MET A 3 -13.60 -36.20 5.54
C MET A 3 -12.12 -36.12 5.86
N SER A 4 -11.28 -36.48 4.89
CA SER A 4 -9.87 -36.25 4.93
C SER A 4 -9.64 -34.72 4.95
N ARG A 5 -9.19 -34.18 6.09
CA ARG A 5 -8.64 -32.84 6.16
C ARG A 5 -7.33 -32.85 5.38
N ASN A 6 -7.31 -32.27 4.19
CA ASN A 6 -6.06 -31.94 3.51
C ASN A 6 -5.30 -30.93 4.40
N VAL A 7 -4.30 -31.45 5.11
CA VAL A 7 -3.31 -30.60 5.76
C VAL A 7 -2.51 -29.97 4.62
N VAL A 8 -2.71 -28.69 4.40
CA VAL A 8 -1.88 -27.89 3.49
C VAL A 8 -0.45 -27.94 4.06
N GLN A 9 0.43 -28.73 3.47
CA GLN A 9 1.84 -28.70 3.82
C GLN A 9 2.40 -27.34 3.43
N LYS A 10 2.77 -26.55 4.41
CA LYS A 10 3.62 -25.37 4.21
C LYS A 10 4.99 -25.88 3.75
N ASN A 11 5.23 -25.94 2.45
CA ASN A 11 6.57 -26.18 1.94
C ASN A 11 7.43 -24.96 2.27
N THR A 12 8.17 -25.03 3.38
CA THR A 12 9.10 -23.96 3.73
C THR A 12 10.29 -24.04 2.79
N PRO A 13 10.70 -22.93 2.14
CA PRO A 13 11.90 -22.93 1.31
C PRO A 13 13.12 -23.36 2.13
N ALA A 14 13.97 -24.19 1.53
CA ALA A 14 15.25 -24.55 2.11
C ALA A 14 16.27 -23.43 1.84
N GLU A 15 17.05 -23.07 2.85
CA GLU A 15 18.18 -22.16 2.70
C GLU A 15 19.40 -22.91 2.17
N LEU A 16 20.05 -22.37 1.16
CA LEU A 16 21.31 -22.85 0.62
C LEU A 16 22.28 -21.67 0.45
N GLY A 17 23.03 -21.35 1.51
CA GLY A 17 23.83 -20.14 1.58
C GLY A 17 22.93 -18.90 1.48
N ASP A 18 23.17 -18.03 0.51
CA ASP A 18 22.40 -16.80 0.29
C ASP A 18 21.16 -17.02 -0.61
N TYR A 19 20.81 -18.27 -0.93
CA TYR A 19 19.72 -18.61 -1.83
C TYR A 19 18.60 -19.37 -1.13
N TYR A 20 17.39 -19.26 -1.70
CA TYR A 20 16.24 -20.04 -1.27
C TYR A 20 15.83 -21.04 -2.35
N ILE A 21 15.64 -22.31 -1.95
CA ILE A 21 15.16 -23.38 -2.82
C ILE A 21 13.68 -23.61 -2.52
N TYR A 22 12.86 -23.44 -3.54
CA TYR A 22 11.43 -23.73 -3.48
C TYR A 22 11.16 -25.11 -4.07
N SER A 23 10.58 -26.00 -3.25
CA SER A 23 10.28 -27.36 -3.69
C SER A 23 8.81 -27.47 -4.12
N THR A 24 8.58 -28.10 -5.25
CA THR A 24 7.23 -28.28 -5.82
C THR A 24 6.45 -29.45 -5.23
N GLY A 25 7.01 -30.19 -4.30
CA GLY A 25 6.36 -31.31 -3.58
C GLY A 25 6.04 -32.56 -4.42
N SER A 26 6.15 -32.50 -5.73
CA SER A 26 5.94 -33.66 -6.63
C SER A 26 6.91 -33.63 -7.81
N ILE A 27 7.23 -34.84 -8.31
CA ILE A 27 8.01 -34.97 -9.54
C ILE A 27 7.12 -34.59 -10.71
N GLN A 28 7.58 -33.63 -11.54
CA GLN A 28 6.91 -33.19 -12.75
C GLN A 28 7.60 -33.79 -13.97
N ASN A 29 6.80 -34.34 -14.88
CA ASN A 29 7.29 -34.76 -16.19
C ASN A 29 7.10 -33.62 -17.18
N PHE A 30 8.15 -33.23 -17.88
CA PHE A 30 8.13 -32.15 -18.86
C PHE A 30 8.24 -32.73 -20.27
N THR A 31 7.38 -32.26 -21.16
CA THR A 31 7.48 -32.54 -22.60
C THR A 31 8.18 -31.35 -23.28
N SER A 32 8.98 -31.63 -24.31
CA SER A 32 9.67 -30.59 -25.06
C SER A 32 8.68 -29.56 -25.64
N ARG A 33 8.94 -28.26 -25.41
CA ARG A 33 8.15 -27.10 -25.87
C ARG A 33 6.80 -26.93 -25.17
N GLU A 34 6.62 -27.49 -23.98
CA GLU A 34 5.44 -27.30 -23.14
C GLU A 34 5.69 -26.26 -22.05
N ASN A 35 4.72 -25.36 -21.81
CA ASN A 35 4.73 -24.45 -20.68
C ASN A 35 3.91 -25.08 -19.56
N ILE A 36 4.52 -25.28 -18.39
CA ILE A 36 3.89 -25.87 -17.22
C ILE A 36 3.88 -24.86 -16.08
N THR A 37 2.73 -24.67 -15.44
CA THR A 37 2.60 -23.89 -14.22
C THR A 37 2.57 -24.84 -13.03
N VAL A 38 3.49 -24.63 -12.09
CA VAL A 38 3.61 -25.49 -10.89
C VAL A 38 3.38 -24.63 -9.65
N GLY A 39 2.46 -25.09 -8.78
CA GLY A 39 2.22 -24.45 -7.49
C GLY A 39 3.35 -24.72 -6.50
N ILE A 40 3.87 -23.66 -5.89
CA ILE A 40 4.90 -23.74 -4.83
C ILE A 40 4.23 -23.84 -3.46
N TYR A 41 3.18 -23.05 -3.24
CA TYR A 41 2.38 -23.02 -2.02
C TYR A 41 0.92 -23.31 -2.29
N GLY A 42 0.23 -23.87 -1.31
CA GLY A 42 -1.23 -23.94 -1.31
C GLY A 42 -1.86 -22.61 -0.90
N PRO A 43 -3.21 -22.51 -0.95
CA PRO A 43 -3.92 -21.32 -0.47
C PRO A 43 -3.64 -21.05 1.01
N LEU A 44 -3.35 -19.79 1.35
CA LEU A 44 -3.14 -19.32 2.71
C LEU A 44 -4.16 -18.21 3.03
N ASN A 45 -4.63 -18.20 4.28
CA ASN A 45 -5.40 -17.07 4.79
C ASN A 45 -4.41 -16.09 5.42
N VAL A 46 -4.39 -14.87 4.92
CA VAL A 46 -3.47 -13.83 5.37
C VAL A 46 -4.22 -12.59 5.81
N ASN A 47 -3.73 -11.96 6.87
CA ASN A 47 -4.17 -10.64 7.26
C ASN A 47 -3.45 -9.60 6.40
N TYR A 48 -4.14 -8.52 6.07
CA TYR A 48 -3.56 -7.40 5.34
C TYR A 48 -4.17 -6.09 5.85
N GLU A 49 -3.42 -5.02 5.70
CA GLU A 49 -3.92 -3.67 5.87
C GLU A 49 -4.22 -3.07 4.51
N LYS A 50 -5.32 -2.31 4.43
CA LYS A 50 -5.71 -1.58 3.22
C LYS A 50 -5.80 -0.11 3.55
N VAL A 51 -5.07 0.71 2.81
CA VAL A 51 -5.13 2.17 2.90
C VAL A 51 -5.32 2.79 1.52
N TYR A 52 -5.94 3.98 1.50
CA TYR A 52 -6.00 4.80 0.31
C TYR A 52 -4.92 5.87 0.41
N VAL A 53 -4.05 5.96 -0.57
CA VAL A 53 -2.88 6.85 -0.53
C VAL A 53 -3.08 8.05 -1.44
N PHE A 54 -2.94 9.24 -0.87
CA PHE A 54 -2.91 10.50 -1.58
C PHE A 54 -1.53 11.13 -1.44
N GLU A 55 -0.68 10.94 -2.43
CA GLU A 55 0.72 11.35 -2.42
C GLU A 55 0.90 12.68 -3.15
N ASN A 56 1.56 13.64 -2.53
CA ASN A 56 1.64 15.01 -2.97
C ASN A 56 3.06 15.56 -2.84
N PHE A 57 3.34 16.58 -3.66
CA PHE A 57 4.62 17.28 -3.65
C PHE A 57 4.37 18.79 -3.44
N GLU A 58 5.17 19.43 -2.62
CA GLU A 58 5.15 20.84 -2.20
C GLU A 58 4.02 21.71 -2.79
N ARG A 59 4.29 22.45 -3.86
CA ARG A 59 3.34 23.40 -4.48
C ARG A 59 2.36 22.78 -5.48
N GLN A 60 2.32 21.45 -5.53
CA GLN A 60 1.40 20.74 -6.44
C GLN A 60 -0.07 21.03 -6.07
N LYS A 61 -0.87 21.33 -7.05
CA LYS A 61 -2.34 21.31 -6.98
C LYS A 61 -2.80 20.00 -7.60
N LYS A 62 -3.70 19.28 -6.94
CA LYS A 62 -4.08 17.92 -7.33
C LYS A 62 -5.56 17.69 -7.05
N ASP A 63 -6.24 16.96 -7.92
CA ASP A 63 -7.63 16.55 -7.76
C ASP A 63 -7.79 15.21 -8.48
N GLU A 64 -7.78 14.10 -7.73
CA GLU A 64 -7.75 12.76 -8.32
C GLU A 64 -8.31 11.68 -7.38
N PRO A 65 -8.70 10.51 -7.94
CA PRO A 65 -8.94 9.29 -7.18
C PRO A 65 -7.70 8.84 -6.42
N LEU A 66 -7.89 8.25 -5.23
CA LEU A 66 -6.79 7.78 -4.39
C LEU A 66 -6.31 6.40 -4.81
N ARG A 67 -5.00 6.20 -4.74
CA ARG A 67 -4.35 4.91 -4.97
C ARG A 67 -4.70 3.93 -3.85
N ILE A 68 -5.03 2.69 -4.21
CA ILE A 68 -5.25 1.61 -3.26
C ILE A 68 -3.93 0.91 -2.98
N GLU A 69 -3.55 0.82 -1.71
CA GLU A 69 -2.36 0.10 -1.25
C GLU A 69 -2.77 -0.96 -0.22
N TYR A 70 -2.27 -2.18 -0.42
CA TYR A 70 -2.33 -3.27 0.54
C TYR A 70 -0.96 -3.51 1.14
N THR A 71 -0.89 -3.60 2.46
CA THR A 71 0.33 -4.00 3.17
C THR A 71 0.17 -5.43 3.68
N LEU A 72 1.07 -6.30 3.25
CA LEU A 72 1.19 -7.68 3.73
C LEU A 72 2.38 -7.78 4.69
N SER A 73 2.12 -8.14 5.94
CA SER A 73 3.16 -8.46 6.91
C SER A 73 3.49 -9.95 6.83
N ASN A 74 4.75 -10.28 6.49
CA ASN A 74 5.19 -11.66 6.31
C ASN A 74 5.52 -12.33 7.65
N THR A 75 4.56 -12.38 8.55
CA THR A 75 4.67 -13.01 9.87
C THR A 75 3.77 -14.22 9.98
N GLU A 76 4.11 -15.17 10.87
CA GLU A 76 3.25 -16.32 11.17
C GLU A 76 1.92 -15.89 11.78
N LYS A 77 1.93 -14.83 12.60
CA LYS A 77 0.73 -14.22 13.20
C LYS A 77 -0.26 -13.75 12.13
N ASP A 78 0.26 -13.21 11.02
CA ASP A 78 -0.56 -12.69 9.92
C ASP A 78 -0.86 -13.73 8.84
N GLY A 79 -0.50 -15.01 9.08
CA GLY A 79 -0.83 -16.14 8.23
C GLY A 79 0.24 -16.48 7.18
N LEU A 80 1.33 -15.72 7.12
CA LEU A 80 2.47 -15.96 6.23
C LEU A 80 3.63 -16.63 7.00
N GLY A 81 4.73 -15.95 7.26
CA GLY A 81 5.91 -16.48 7.95
C GLY A 81 6.73 -17.43 7.06
N ILE A 82 6.70 -17.21 5.75
CA ILE A 82 7.46 -17.94 4.73
C ILE A 82 8.18 -16.92 3.85
N VAL A 83 9.33 -17.29 3.29
CA VAL A 83 10.01 -16.41 2.33
C VAL A 83 9.21 -16.37 1.04
N LEU A 84 8.72 -15.18 0.66
CA LEU A 84 7.99 -15.00 -0.59
C LEU A 84 8.99 -14.70 -1.72
N PRO A 85 8.90 -15.40 -2.86
CA PRO A 85 9.74 -15.08 -4.02
C PRO A 85 9.34 -13.74 -4.63
N ALA A 86 10.28 -13.10 -5.31
CA ALA A 86 9.98 -11.98 -6.18
C ALA A 86 9.07 -12.43 -7.32
N GLY A 87 8.11 -11.58 -7.69
CA GLY A 87 7.20 -11.90 -8.78
C GLY A 87 6.01 -10.98 -8.89
N LYS A 88 5.13 -11.30 -9.83
CA LYS A 88 3.88 -10.61 -10.07
C LYS A 88 2.81 -11.08 -9.07
N VAL A 89 2.08 -10.12 -8.51
CA VAL A 89 0.91 -10.36 -7.66
C VAL A 89 -0.32 -9.86 -8.42
N ASP A 90 -1.24 -10.77 -8.70
CA ASP A 90 -2.55 -10.43 -9.27
C ASP A 90 -3.58 -10.38 -8.14
N ILE A 91 -4.37 -9.30 -8.10
CA ILE A 91 -5.32 -9.02 -7.03
C ILE A 91 -6.74 -9.19 -7.56
N TYR A 92 -7.54 -9.96 -6.81
CA TYR A 92 -8.93 -10.24 -7.14
C TYR A 92 -9.82 -9.89 -5.95
N THR A 93 -11.05 -9.49 -6.23
CA THR A 93 -12.10 -9.28 -5.22
C THR A 93 -13.27 -10.23 -5.50
N ASN A 94 -14.08 -10.50 -4.47
CA ASN A 94 -15.32 -11.23 -4.64
C ASN A 94 -16.33 -10.40 -5.43
N SER A 95 -16.89 -10.99 -6.47
CA SER A 95 -17.96 -10.39 -7.25
C SER A 95 -19.32 -10.60 -6.57
N ASN A 96 -20.18 -9.57 -6.60
CA ASN A 96 -21.57 -9.71 -6.15
C ASN A 96 -22.39 -10.69 -6.99
N LYS A 97 -21.86 -11.10 -8.15
CA LYS A 97 -22.48 -12.08 -9.06
C LYS A 97 -21.95 -13.50 -8.88
N GLY A 98 -21.07 -13.69 -7.90
CA GLY A 98 -20.31 -14.94 -7.68
C GLY A 98 -19.01 -14.97 -8.48
N GLY A 99 -17.96 -15.57 -7.89
CA GLY A 99 -16.63 -15.65 -8.48
C GLY A 99 -15.72 -14.48 -8.09
N PHE A 100 -14.58 -14.40 -8.77
CA PHE A 100 -13.55 -13.40 -8.53
C PHE A 100 -13.44 -12.44 -9.71
N GLU A 101 -13.36 -11.15 -9.42
CA GLU A 101 -13.08 -10.10 -10.40
C GLU A 101 -11.65 -9.55 -10.19
N PHE A 102 -10.90 -9.48 -11.26
CA PHE A 102 -9.55 -8.89 -11.26
C PHE A 102 -9.63 -7.38 -11.01
N ILE A 103 -8.87 -6.88 -10.04
CA ILE A 103 -8.87 -5.45 -9.68
C ILE A 103 -7.51 -4.77 -9.86
N GLY A 104 -6.45 -5.52 -10.11
CA GLY A 104 -5.14 -4.95 -10.36
C GLY A 104 -4.01 -5.96 -10.21
N SER A 105 -2.82 -5.53 -10.58
CA SER A 105 -1.59 -6.30 -10.39
C SER A 105 -0.42 -5.40 -10.07
N ASP A 106 0.54 -5.95 -9.32
CA ASP A 106 1.79 -5.29 -8.96
C ASP A 106 2.93 -6.31 -8.98
N ASN A 107 4.16 -5.83 -8.87
CA ASN A 107 5.34 -6.68 -8.71
C ASN A 107 5.94 -6.48 -7.33
N ILE A 108 6.21 -7.56 -6.64
CA ILE A 108 6.91 -7.55 -5.37
C ILE A 108 8.34 -8.06 -5.52
N GLY A 109 9.26 -7.51 -4.74
CA GLY A 109 10.56 -8.10 -4.52
C GLY A 109 10.46 -9.39 -3.69
N GLN A 110 11.58 -10.05 -3.47
CA GLN A 110 11.65 -11.11 -2.47
C GLN A 110 11.35 -10.53 -1.08
N VAL A 111 10.43 -11.16 -0.33
CA VAL A 111 10.02 -10.71 1.00
C VAL A 111 10.45 -11.72 2.04
N PRO A 112 11.51 -11.44 2.83
CA PRO A 112 11.95 -12.28 3.94
C PRO A 112 10.86 -12.45 5.02
N LYS A 113 11.02 -13.44 5.87
CA LYS A 113 10.18 -13.59 7.07
C LYS A 113 10.36 -12.39 8.01
N GLY A 114 9.26 -11.89 8.55
CA GLY A 114 9.24 -10.74 9.45
C GLY A 114 9.18 -9.38 8.75
N GLU A 115 9.41 -9.33 7.43
CA GLU A 115 9.33 -8.11 6.63
C GLU A 115 7.91 -7.88 6.10
N SER A 116 7.67 -6.68 5.58
CA SER A 116 6.38 -6.31 4.98
C SER A 116 6.55 -5.94 3.51
N SER A 117 5.52 -6.19 2.72
CA SER A 117 5.45 -5.77 1.32
C SER A 117 4.20 -4.94 1.07
N LYS A 118 4.35 -3.88 0.29
CA LYS A 118 3.26 -3.04 -0.18
C LYS A 118 2.90 -3.42 -1.61
N ILE A 119 1.60 -3.54 -1.87
CA ILE A 119 1.04 -3.95 -3.16
C ILE A 119 0.02 -2.90 -3.59
N GLN A 120 0.19 -2.35 -4.78
CA GLN A 120 -0.71 -1.36 -5.35
C GLN A 120 -1.78 -2.04 -6.21
N ALA A 121 -3.05 -1.71 -5.95
CA ALA A 121 -4.20 -2.31 -6.65
C ALA A 121 -4.95 -1.34 -7.57
N GLY A 122 -4.29 -0.29 -8.06
CA GLY A 122 -4.93 0.73 -8.88
C GLY A 122 -5.53 1.88 -8.06
N TYR A 123 -6.62 2.48 -8.54
CA TYR A 123 -7.23 3.69 -7.98
C TYR A 123 -8.70 3.47 -7.61
N ALA A 124 -9.12 4.06 -6.50
CA ALA A 124 -10.51 4.00 -6.03
C ALA A 124 -11.28 5.24 -6.49
N SER A 125 -12.17 5.10 -7.45
CA SER A 125 -13.00 6.21 -7.96
C SER A 125 -13.90 6.86 -6.89
N ASP A 126 -14.28 6.10 -5.86
CA ASP A 126 -15.18 6.55 -4.79
C ASP A 126 -14.46 7.23 -3.62
N ILE A 127 -13.13 7.23 -3.62
CA ILE A 127 -12.30 7.93 -2.64
C ILE A 127 -11.41 8.91 -3.40
N THR A 128 -11.66 10.20 -3.20
CA THR A 128 -10.94 11.25 -3.92
C THR A 128 -10.23 12.21 -2.99
N GLY A 129 -9.13 12.76 -3.45
CA GLY A 129 -8.36 13.78 -2.75
C GLY A 129 -8.19 15.03 -3.61
N LYS A 130 -8.36 16.18 -2.98
CA LYS A 130 -8.11 17.48 -3.61
C LYS A 130 -7.16 18.28 -2.75
N ARG A 131 -6.03 18.66 -3.34
CA ARG A 131 -5.01 19.47 -2.69
C ARG A 131 -4.94 20.85 -3.31
N LYS A 132 -4.91 21.86 -2.46
CA LYS A 132 -4.79 23.27 -2.84
C LYS A 132 -3.67 23.94 -2.08
N VAL A 133 -3.02 24.89 -2.71
CA VAL A 133 -2.19 25.89 -2.06
C VAL A 133 -3.08 27.11 -1.83
N ILE A 134 -3.45 27.35 -0.57
CA ILE A 134 -4.36 28.45 -0.18
C ILE A 134 -3.63 29.77 -0.18
N ASN A 135 -2.42 29.77 0.36
CA ASN A 135 -1.53 30.93 0.37
C ASN A 135 -0.10 30.49 0.09
N TYR A 136 0.67 31.34 -0.56
CA TYR A 136 2.07 31.11 -0.83
C TYR A 136 2.81 32.46 -0.77
N ASP A 137 3.76 32.56 0.15
CA ASP A 137 4.65 33.69 0.26
C ASP A 137 6.11 33.24 0.10
N ARG A 138 6.85 33.91 -0.76
CA ARG A 138 8.26 33.66 -0.97
C ARG A 138 9.06 34.94 -0.83
N GLN A 139 10.03 34.87 0.06
CA GLN A 139 10.96 35.95 0.32
C GLN A 139 12.40 35.53 -0.09
N ARG A 140 13.36 36.44 0.10
CA ARG A 140 14.73 36.19 -0.34
C ARG A 140 15.36 34.94 0.31
N LYS A 141 15.05 34.66 1.57
CA LYS A 141 15.65 33.57 2.36
C LYS A 141 14.61 32.63 3.00
N SER A 142 13.37 32.71 2.61
CA SER A 142 12.31 31.85 3.15
C SER A 142 11.16 31.70 2.17
N GLU A 143 10.42 30.62 2.32
CA GLU A 143 9.10 30.47 1.72
C GLU A 143 8.14 29.85 2.73
N GLU A 144 6.88 30.21 2.61
CA GLU A 144 5.80 29.69 3.43
C GLU A 144 4.59 29.41 2.55
N ALA A 145 3.96 28.25 2.77
CA ALA A 145 2.73 27.90 2.06
C ALA A 145 1.71 27.29 3.01
N VAL A 146 0.47 27.77 2.87
CA VAL A 146 -0.70 27.19 3.53
C VAL A 146 -1.35 26.18 2.59
N ILE A 147 -1.47 24.96 3.04
CA ILE A 147 -1.99 23.83 2.27
C ILE A 147 -3.34 23.42 2.84
N GLU A 148 -4.28 23.13 1.95
CA GLU A 148 -5.54 22.45 2.25
C GLU A 148 -5.63 21.17 1.43
N VAL A 149 -5.91 20.06 2.11
CA VAL A 149 -6.25 18.78 1.50
C VAL A 149 -7.68 18.43 1.88
N ALA A 150 -8.55 18.26 0.90
CA ALA A 150 -9.92 17.78 1.07
C ALA A 150 -9.97 16.31 0.63
N LEU A 151 -10.42 15.44 1.50
CA LEU A 151 -10.68 14.02 1.24
C LEU A 151 -12.18 13.80 1.14
N ASN A 152 -12.62 12.99 0.18
CA ASN A 152 -14.02 12.63 0.04
C ASN A 152 -14.19 11.13 -0.04
N ASN A 153 -15.08 10.58 0.78
CA ASN A 153 -15.44 9.17 0.77
C ASN A 153 -16.91 9.03 0.32
N SER A 154 -17.14 8.50 -0.87
CA SER A 154 -18.47 8.20 -1.42
C SER A 154 -18.90 6.76 -1.18
N LYS A 155 -18.10 5.95 -0.46
CA LYS A 155 -18.44 4.56 -0.10
C LYS A 155 -19.40 4.50 1.09
N SER A 156 -19.93 3.30 1.33
CA SER A 156 -20.76 2.96 2.49
C SER A 156 -19.96 2.48 3.71
N GLU A 157 -18.64 2.44 3.63
CA GLU A 157 -17.71 2.02 4.68
C GLU A 157 -16.68 3.14 4.96
N THR A 158 -16.12 3.15 6.17
CA THR A 158 -15.03 4.08 6.52
C THR A 158 -13.81 3.77 5.66
N ALA A 159 -13.14 4.82 5.18
CA ALA A 159 -11.94 4.73 4.38
C ALA A 159 -10.74 5.26 5.18
N SER A 160 -9.77 4.41 5.46
CA SER A 160 -8.49 4.83 6.05
C SER A 160 -7.60 5.40 4.96
N VAL A 161 -7.28 6.69 5.06
CA VAL A 161 -6.52 7.45 4.06
C VAL A 161 -5.17 7.87 4.64
N LYS A 162 -4.10 7.58 3.90
CA LYS A 162 -2.75 8.09 4.16
C LYS A 162 -2.47 9.24 3.19
N VAL A 163 -2.40 10.46 3.70
CA VAL A 163 -1.98 11.65 2.94
C VAL A 163 -0.49 11.81 3.12
N VAL A 164 0.28 11.64 2.05
CA VAL A 164 1.73 11.78 2.03
C VAL A 164 2.10 13.12 1.40
N GLU A 165 2.95 13.88 2.09
CA GLU A 165 3.43 15.17 1.64
C GLU A 165 4.95 15.19 1.58
N HIS A 166 5.51 15.44 0.39
CA HIS A 166 6.94 15.57 0.18
C HIS A 166 7.35 17.05 0.17
N ILE A 167 8.21 17.41 1.11
CA ILE A 167 8.70 18.80 1.32
C ILE A 167 10.22 18.76 1.37
N ASN A 168 10.88 19.32 0.37
CA ASN A 168 12.33 19.30 0.27
C ASN A 168 12.98 20.46 1.05
N GLY A 169 14.23 20.26 1.48
CA GLY A 169 15.04 21.27 2.16
C GLY A 169 14.82 21.28 3.68
N ASP A 170 15.20 22.37 4.31
CA ASP A 170 15.00 22.57 5.75
C ASP A 170 13.64 23.24 5.99
N TRP A 171 12.74 22.51 6.63
CA TRP A 171 11.36 22.92 6.79
C TRP A 171 10.81 22.60 8.19
N VAL A 172 9.81 23.37 8.56
CA VAL A 172 8.98 23.15 9.75
C VAL A 172 7.51 23.17 9.36
N ILE A 173 6.71 22.35 10.03
CA ILE A 173 5.24 22.39 9.94
C ILE A 173 4.71 23.28 11.06
N LYS A 174 3.74 24.13 10.71
CA LYS A 174 3.02 25.03 11.63
C LYS A 174 1.53 24.78 11.49
N ASP A 175 0.84 24.92 12.60
CA ASP A 175 -0.63 24.91 12.71
C ASP A 175 -1.29 23.72 11.97
N PRO A 176 -0.81 22.47 12.14
CA PRO A 176 -1.46 21.33 11.52
C PRO A 176 -2.81 21.05 12.19
N SER A 177 -3.87 20.86 11.39
CA SER A 177 -5.21 20.53 11.90
C SER A 177 -5.34 19.13 12.45
N HIS A 178 -4.40 18.23 12.09
CA HIS A 178 -4.34 16.83 12.49
C HIS A 178 -2.91 16.46 12.87
N ASP A 179 -2.76 15.42 13.68
CA ASP A 179 -1.46 14.84 13.99
C ASP A 179 -0.81 14.28 12.72
N TYR A 180 0.48 14.46 12.59
CA TYR A 180 1.27 13.95 11.48
C TYR A 180 2.49 13.17 11.97
N ILE A 181 2.94 12.25 11.14
CA ILE A 181 4.16 11.48 11.36
C ILE A 181 5.22 11.95 10.38
N LYS A 182 6.42 12.26 10.89
CA LYS A 182 7.59 12.53 10.06
C LYS A 182 8.27 11.21 9.73
N GLU A 183 8.21 10.79 8.47
CA GLU A 183 8.84 9.54 8.00
C GLU A 183 10.36 9.72 7.81
N ASP A 184 10.76 10.83 7.20
CA ASP A 184 12.16 11.16 6.92
C ASP A 184 12.39 12.67 6.85
N ALA A 185 13.55 13.09 6.31
CA ALA A 185 13.91 14.51 6.20
C ALA A 185 13.01 15.30 5.24
N SER A 186 12.32 14.63 4.31
CA SER A 186 11.54 15.26 3.25
C SER A 186 10.06 14.81 3.22
N THR A 187 9.66 13.89 4.10
CA THR A 187 8.34 13.25 4.01
C THR A 187 7.62 13.28 5.35
N ILE A 188 6.38 13.76 5.32
CA ILE A 188 5.41 13.60 6.40
C ILE A 188 4.19 12.87 5.88
N HIS A 189 3.42 12.25 6.78
CA HIS A 189 2.10 11.77 6.43
C HIS A 189 1.08 11.99 7.55
N PHE A 190 -0.18 12.11 7.14
CA PHE A 190 -1.36 12.11 7.99
C PHE A 190 -2.11 10.79 7.78
N LEU A 191 -2.62 10.19 8.87
CA LEU A 191 -3.51 9.03 8.81
C LEU A 191 -4.91 9.49 9.23
N ILE A 192 -5.86 9.39 8.31
CA ILE A 192 -7.20 9.96 8.47
C ILE A 192 -8.24 8.90 8.13
N ASP A 193 -9.15 8.65 9.04
CA ASP A 193 -10.34 7.86 8.77
C ASP A 193 -11.47 8.77 8.30
N VAL A 194 -11.92 8.57 7.07
CA VAL A 194 -13.03 9.31 6.47
C VAL A 194 -14.28 8.45 6.55
N GLU A 195 -15.29 8.91 7.29
CA GLU A 195 -16.55 8.20 7.46
C GLU A 195 -17.34 8.07 6.15
N PRO A 196 -18.29 7.10 6.05
CA PRO A 196 -19.13 6.90 4.87
C PRO A 196 -19.87 8.19 4.45
N GLY A 197 -19.75 8.54 3.18
CA GLY A 197 -20.41 9.71 2.60
C GLY A 197 -19.92 11.05 3.14
N LYS A 198 -18.80 11.11 3.85
CA LYS A 198 -18.25 12.34 4.46
C LYS A 198 -17.05 12.89 3.71
N LYS A 199 -16.73 14.13 4.07
CA LYS A 199 -15.52 14.83 3.67
C LYS A 199 -14.72 15.20 4.90
N GLU A 200 -13.39 15.08 4.80
CA GLU A 200 -12.44 15.54 5.80
C GLU A 200 -11.50 16.56 5.19
N PHE A 201 -11.07 17.52 6.00
CA PHE A 201 -10.20 18.60 5.58
C PHE A 201 -8.97 18.65 6.47
N ILE A 202 -7.80 18.55 5.85
CA ILE A 202 -6.51 18.69 6.51
C ILE A 202 -5.93 20.03 6.09
N THR A 203 -5.53 20.85 7.06
CA THR A 203 -4.81 22.09 6.80
C THR A 203 -3.50 22.09 7.56
N TYR A 204 -2.47 22.62 6.95
CA TYR A 204 -1.17 22.84 7.57
C TYR A 204 -0.39 23.92 6.82
N THR A 205 0.59 24.51 7.50
CA THR A 205 1.53 25.44 6.90
C THR A 205 2.91 24.80 6.91
N TYR A 206 3.62 24.77 5.80
CA TYR A 206 5.06 24.53 5.83
C TYR A 206 5.82 25.84 5.65
N ARG A 207 6.91 25.98 6.38
CA ARG A 207 7.86 27.08 6.23
C ARG A 207 9.26 26.52 6.02
N LYS A 208 9.95 27.05 5.03
CA LYS A 208 11.36 26.75 4.73
C LYS A 208 12.21 27.99 4.92
N GLU A 209 13.44 27.76 5.33
CA GLU A 209 14.46 28.80 5.41
C GLU A 209 15.75 28.31 4.74
N TRP A 210 16.47 29.20 4.10
CA TRP A 210 17.77 28.93 3.50
C TRP A 210 18.74 30.10 3.69
N ASN A 211 20.01 29.77 3.79
CA ASN A 211 21.10 30.74 4.01
C ASN A 211 21.44 31.57 2.76
#